data_41657d72faeef8c0353354fce0d0106a
#
_entry.id   41657d72faeef8c0353354fce0d0106a
#
_cell.length_a   1.000
_cell.length_b   1.000
_cell.length_c   1.000
_cell.angle_alpha   90.00
_cell.angle_beta   90.00
_cell.angle_gamma   90.00
#
_symmetry.space_group_name_H-M   'P 1'
#
loop_
_entity.id
_entity.type
_entity.pdbx_description
1 polymer ?
#
loop_
_entity_poly.entity_id
_entity_poly.type
_entity_poly.pdbx_seq_one_letter_code
_entity_poly.pdbx_strand_id
1 'polypeptide(L)'
;MFEQNTLIFETTGKDTQVPECTGIKSIDQFQLKEKIHHFVKNSTDKVQVIVVDTEGDLLSLTDTTDSNIISREIGDGTILALIPYFGEDLTLSILSNLSFVVALCEQLCNEPISPRSVSVMNMAINKLYEQKRTTPSMCEYLKILGISRDNPEINHICECIKSVCRPDAKKVSGISLKKKLNIYDLHAVSQTDLGAAYIFCLSDIFHQIQKNYPNGIRTCVYLNGVQNLLSFESSADVLVGILKRARPFNACIYCEVRNMSDYMGTYGGESSMCCFSNIFELTKN
;
A
#
# COMPACT_ATOMS: atom_id res chain seq x y z
N MET A 1 0.03 1.78 -21.97
CA MET A 1 0.83 1.78 -20.75
C MET A 1 0.03 1.22 -19.57
N PHE A 2 -1.19 1.66 -19.33
CA PHE A 2 -1.97 1.33 -18.13
C PHE A 2 -2.81 0.04 -18.24
N GLU A 3 -2.26 -1.05 -18.78
CA GLU A 3 -3.02 -2.29 -18.99
C GLU A 3 -2.55 -3.47 -18.15
N GLN A 4 -1.33 -3.42 -17.62
CA GLN A 4 -0.67 -4.52 -16.91
C GLN A 4 0.20 -3.99 -15.77
N ASN A 5 0.52 -4.85 -14.81
CA ASN A 5 1.46 -4.50 -13.76
C ASN A 5 2.83 -4.13 -14.35
N THR A 6 3.41 -3.05 -13.86
CA THR A 6 4.63 -2.45 -14.41
C THR A 6 5.60 -2.11 -13.30
N LEU A 7 6.86 -2.46 -13.45
CA LEU A 7 7.96 -2.03 -12.59
C LEU A 7 8.70 -0.89 -13.28
N ILE A 8 8.99 0.17 -12.56
CA ILE A 8 9.76 1.34 -12.99
C ILE A 8 10.95 1.49 -12.03
N PHE A 9 12.15 1.65 -12.54
CA PHE A 9 13.35 1.83 -11.73
C PHE A 9 14.21 2.98 -12.25
N GLU A 10 14.92 3.67 -11.34
CA GLU A 10 15.88 4.68 -11.69
C GLU A 10 17.27 4.06 -11.93
N THR A 11 17.98 4.53 -12.94
CA THR A 11 19.40 4.17 -13.14
C THR A 11 20.30 5.21 -12.51
N THR A 12 21.09 4.78 -11.53
CA THR A 12 22.18 5.58 -10.97
C THR A 12 23.52 5.26 -11.65
N GLY A 13 23.55 5.21 -12.95
CA GLY A 13 24.75 5.23 -13.80
C GLY A 13 25.83 4.15 -13.62
N LYS A 14 25.72 3.21 -12.67
CA LYS A 14 26.77 2.22 -12.37
C LYS A 14 26.34 0.76 -12.22
N ASP A 15 25.07 0.47 -12.06
CA ASP A 15 24.62 -0.91 -11.77
C ASP A 15 23.63 -1.42 -12.82
N THR A 16 24.18 -1.92 -13.93
CA THR A 16 23.40 -2.56 -15.01
C THR A 16 23.41 -4.08 -14.92
N GLN A 17 23.19 -4.67 -13.76
CA GLN A 17 22.77 -6.07 -13.70
C GLN A 17 21.26 -6.17 -13.63
N VAL A 18 20.61 -5.64 -14.65
CA VAL A 18 19.21 -5.97 -14.89
C VAL A 18 19.17 -7.39 -15.46
N PRO A 19 18.36 -8.31 -14.90
CA PRO A 19 18.16 -9.62 -15.51
C PRO A 19 17.82 -9.42 -16.99
N GLU A 20 18.32 -10.27 -17.87
CA GLU A 20 18.05 -10.25 -19.32
C GLU A 20 16.54 -10.44 -19.61
N CYS A 21 15.72 -9.53 -19.09
CA CYS A 21 14.30 -9.47 -19.37
C CYS A 21 14.11 -8.65 -20.63
N THR A 22 13.61 -9.27 -21.64
CA THR A 22 13.33 -8.74 -22.96
C THR A 22 12.57 -7.40 -22.88
N GLY A 23 13.18 -6.34 -23.40
CA GLY A 23 12.49 -5.12 -23.80
C GLY A 23 12.29 -4.07 -22.72
N ILE A 24 13.34 -3.71 -21.97
CA ILE A 24 13.34 -2.52 -21.11
C ILE A 24 13.13 -1.29 -21.99
N LYS A 25 12.16 -0.46 -21.63
CA LYS A 25 11.87 0.82 -22.29
C LYS A 25 12.25 1.94 -21.34
N SER A 26 12.85 3.01 -21.83
CA SER A 26 13.11 4.20 -21.01
C SER A 26 11.90 5.14 -20.98
N ILE A 27 11.70 5.81 -19.86
CA ILE A 27 10.71 6.87 -19.66
C ILE A 27 11.34 7.93 -18.76
N ASP A 28 11.15 9.20 -19.04
CA ASP A 28 11.56 10.26 -18.12
C ASP A 28 10.43 10.62 -17.13
N GLN A 29 10.82 11.22 -15.98
CA GLN A 29 9.89 11.54 -14.90
C GLN A 29 8.81 12.54 -15.34
N PHE A 30 9.15 13.51 -16.20
CA PHE A 30 8.19 14.47 -16.74
C PHE A 30 7.16 13.76 -17.62
N GLN A 31 7.61 12.89 -18.52
CA GLN A 31 6.72 12.08 -19.37
C GLN A 31 5.81 11.16 -18.54
N LEU A 32 6.29 10.64 -17.41
CA LEU A 32 5.47 9.83 -16.53
C LEU A 32 4.33 10.64 -15.92
N LYS A 33 4.63 11.83 -15.37
CA LYS A 33 3.63 12.78 -14.85
C LYS A 33 2.61 13.18 -15.91
N GLU A 34 3.07 13.56 -17.08
CA GLU A 34 2.18 13.90 -18.20
C GLU A 34 1.29 12.72 -18.61
N LYS A 35 1.82 11.50 -18.63
CA LYS A 35 1.03 10.31 -18.96
C LYS A 35 -0.04 10.03 -17.93
N ILE A 36 0.25 10.17 -16.64
CA ILE A 36 -0.74 10.02 -15.56
C ILE A 36 -1.84 11.10 -15.74
N HIS A 37 -1.45 12.36 -15.89
CA HIS A 37 -2.39 13.46 -16.08
C HIS A 37 -3.27 13.28 -17.32
N HIS A 38 -2.65 12.98 -18.47
CA HIS A 38 -3.37 12.73 -19.73
C HIS A 38 -4.31 11.53 -19.60
N PHE A 39 -3.88 10.46 -18.92
CA PHE A 39 -4.71 9.29 -18.69
C PHE A 39 -5.93 9.61 -17.82
N VAL A 40 -5.75 10.34 -16.72
CA VAL A 40 -6.86 10.78 -15.85
C VAL A 40 -7.85 11.65 -16.62
N LYS A 41 -7.33 12.64 -17.38
CA LYS A 41 -8.16 13.58 -18.14
C LYS A 41 -8.99 12.91 -19.22
N ASN A 42 -8.42 11.94 -19.93
CA ASN A 42 -9.05 11.30 -21.10
C ASN A 42 -9.72 9.96 -20.76
N SER A 43 -9.60 9.48 -19.55
CA SER A 43 -10.27 8.25 -19.12
C SER A 43 -11.78 8.45 -18.96
N THR A 44 -12.53 7.37 -19.12
CA THR A 44 -13.96 7.34 -18.80
C THR A 44 -14.20 7.41 -17.29
N ASP A 45 -15.44 7.62 -16.86
CA ASP A 45 -15.81 7.59 -15.43
C ASP A 45 -15.68 6.20 -14.80
N LYS A 46 -15.37 5.18 -15.62
CA LYS A 46 -15.11 3.81 -15.19
C LYS A 46 -13.63 3.53 -14.90
N VAL A 47 -12.82 4.57 -14.70
CA VAL A 47 -11.41 4.45 -14.33
C VAL A 47 -11.14 5.27 -13.08
N GLN A 48 -10.47 4.66 -12.11
CA GLN A 48 -9.94 5.34 -10.93
C GLN A 48 -8.42 5.16 -10.89
N VAL A 49 -7.71 6.25 -10.64
CA VAL A 49 -6.26 6.28 -10.43
C VAL A 49 -5.97 6.57 -8.97
N ILE A 50 -5.09 5.78 -8.37
CA ILE A 50 -4.65 5.93 -6.98
C ILE A 50 -3.13 5.99 -6.98
N VAL A 51 -2.58 6.99 -6.32
CA VAL A 51 -1.14 7.24 -6.23
C VAL A 51 -0.72 7.18 -4.77
N VAL A 52 0.36 6.49 -4.47
CA VAL A 52 1.10 6.60 -3.20
C VAL A 52 2.41 7.31 -3.53
N ASP A 53 2.61 8.50 -2.98
CA ASP A 53 3.75 9.37 -3.27
C ASP A 53 4.57 9.56 -1.99
N THR A 54 5.78 9.01 -1.97
CA THR A 54 6.71 9.11 -0.83
C THR A 54 7.69 10.27 -0.94
N GLU A 55 7.77 10.92 -2.10
CA GLU A 55 8.74 11.97 -2.39
C GLU A 55 8.09 13.35 -2.60
N GLY A 56 6.76 13.40 -2.73
CA GLY A 56 6.02 14.64 -3.00
C GLY A 56 6.08 15.10 -4.46
N ASP A 57 6.70 14.31 -5.31
CA ASP A 57 6.94 14.66 -6.71
C ASP A 57 5.66 14.73 -7.56
N LEU A 58 4.64 13.98 -7.16
CA LEU A 58 3.38 13.86 -7.88
C LEU A 58 2.30 14.85 -7.40
N LEU A 59 2.61 15.64 -6.37
CA LEU A 59 1.68 16.66 -5.85
C LEU A 59 1.33 17.72 -6.89
N SER A 60 2.24 18.03 -7.81
CA SER A 60 1.97 18.94 -8.92
C SER A 60 0.80 18.50 -9.82
N LEU A 61 0.39 17.23 -9.75
CA LEU A 61 -0.82 16.74 -10.41
C LEU A 61 -2.11 17.32 -9.78
N THR A 62 -2.03 17.88 -8.57
CA THR A 62 -3.17 18.49 -7.85
C THR A 62 -3.40 19.95 -8.22
N ASP A 63 -2.46 20.62 -8.87
CA ASP A 63 -2.56 22.03 -9.29
C ASP A 63 -3.57 22.26 -10.39
N THR A 64 -4.23 21.21 -10.84
CA THR A 64 -5.31 21.31 -11.83
C THR A 64 -6.58 21.76 -11.10
N THR A 65 -7.29 22.70 -11.69
CA THR A 65 -8.63 23.18 -11.25
C THR A 65 -9.71 22.08 -11.39
N ASP A 66 -9.33 20.86 -11.67
CA ASP A 66 -10.26 19.75 -11.88
C ASP A 66 -10.77 19.23 -10.54
N SER A 67 -12.07 19.41 -10.29
CA SER A 67 -12.77 18.94 -9.10
C SER A 67 -12.75 17.41 -8.91
N ASN A 68 -12.23 16.66 -9.89
CA ASN A 68 -12.09 15.21 -9.85
C ASN A 68 -10.79 14.74 -9.17
N ILE A 69 -9.91 15.64 -8.81
CA ILE A 69 -8.62 15.35 -8.16
C ILE A 69 -8.74 15.58 -6.66
N ILE A 70 -8.39 14.57 -5.87
CA ILE A 70 -8.23 14.70 -4.41
C ILE A 70 -6.79 14.36 -4.06
N SER A 71 -6.10 15.30 -3.43
CA SER A 71 -4.89 15.02 -2.68
C SER A 71 -5.23 14.74 -1.23
N ARG A 72 -4.53 13.78 -0.64
CA ARG A 72 -4.60 13.49 0.80
C ARG A 72 -3.21 13.52 1.36
N GLU A 73 -3.00 14.43 2.26
CA GLU A 73 -1.79 14.49 3.04
C GLU A 73 -1.92 13.56 4.25
N ILE A 74 -0.97 12.65 4.39
CA ILE A 74 -0.82 11.81 5.58
C ILE A 74 0.39 12.34 6.32
N GLY A 75 0.17 13.20 7.30
CA GLY A 75 1.22 13.76 8.13
C GLY A 75 1.43 12.98 9.43
N ASP A 76 2.49 13.32 10.16
CA ASP A 76 2.78 12.77 11.48
C ASP A 76 1.55 12.84 12.40
N GLY A 77 1.13 11.69 12.91
CA GLY A 77 -0.03 11.56 13.81
C GLY A 77 -1.38 11.33 13.13
N THR A 78 -1.46 11.35 11.80
CA THR A 78 -2.66 10.95 11.05
C THR A 78 -2.62 9.51 10.56
N ILE A 79 -1.47 8.87 10.56
CA ILE A 79 -1.24 7.53 10.01
C ILE A 79 -2.23 6.48 10.54
N LEU A 80 -2.72 6.66 11.75
CA LEU A 80 -3.53 5.66 12.44
C LEU A 80 -4.98 6.01 12.67
N ALA A 81 -5.39 7.20 12.28
CA ALA A 81 -6.82 7.43 12.02
C ALA A 81 -7.32 6.61 10.83
N LEU A 82 -6.39 6.09 10.06
CA LEU A 82 -6.57 5.35 8.82
C LEU A 82 -6.58 3.83 9.01
N ILE A 83 -6.91 3.34 10.17
CA ILE A 83 -6.88 1.91 10.45
C ILE A 83 -7.68 1.12 9.44
N PRO A 84 -7.09 0.04 8.93
CA PRO A 84 -7.77 -0.82 7.99
C PRO A 84 -9.12 -1.22 8.58
N TYR A 85 -10.18 -0.81 7.90
CA TYR A 85 -11.47 -1.41 8.14
C TYR A 85 -11.35 -2.87 7.71
N PHE A 86 -11.49 -3.77 8.65
CA PHE A 86 -11.63 -5.18 8.32
C PHE A 86 -12.88 -5.29 7.43
N GLY A 87 -12.69 -5.73 6.18
CA GLY A 87 -13.77 -5.73 5.18
C GLY A 87 -15.01 -6.51 5.63
N GLU A 88 -16.14 -6.20 5.03
CA GLU A 88 -17.44 -6.80 5.38
C GLU A 88 -17.54 -8.28 5.01
N ASP A 89 -16.69 -8.79 4.11
CA ASP A 89 -16.72 -10.19 3.65
C ASP A 89 -15.75 -11.06 4.48
N LEU A 90 -16.36 -11.87 5.36
CA LEU A 90 -15.68 -12.62 6.42
C LEU A 90 -14.67 -13.66 5.93
N THR A 91 -14.85 -14.30 4.80
CA THR A 91 -14.06 -15.50 4.44
C THR A 91 -12.78 -15.18 3.67
N LEU A 92 -12.81 -14.20 2.77
CA LEU A 92 -11.61 -13.74 2.04
C LEU A 92 -10.85 -12.66 2.83
N SER A 93 -11.54 -11.94 3.72
CA SER A 93 -10.99 -10.82 4.46
C SER A 93 -10.12 -11.24 5.65
N ILE A 94 -10.40 -12.36 6.34
CA ILE A 94 -9.65 -12.73 7.56
C ILE A 94 -8.18 -12.98 7.26
N LEU A 95 -7.84 -13.80 6.25
CA LEU A 95 -6.45 -14.08 5.90
C LEU A 95 -5.74 -12.86 5.34
N SER A 96 -6.43 -12.08 4.50
CA SER A 96 -5.87 -10.82 3.96
C SER A 96 -5.63 -9.82 5.07
N ASN A 97 -6.57 -9.67 6.01
CA ASN A 97 -6.45 -8.75 7.12
C ASN A 97 -5.36 -9.17 8.11
N LEU A 98 -5.20 -10.47 8.38
CA LEU A 98 -4.09 -10.95 9.20
C LEU A 98 -2.74 -10.56 8.58
N SER A 99 -2.53 -10.79 7.28
CA SER A 99 -1.29 -10.42 6.60
C SER A 99 -1.01 -8.91 6.69
N PHE A 100 -2.03 -8.08 6.49
CA PHE A 100 -1.89 -6.63 6.65
C PHE A 100 -1.58 -6.22 8.09
N VAL A 101 -2.24 -6.82 9.08
CA VAL A 101 -2.02 -6.49 10.50
C VAL A 101 -0.63 -6.94 10.94
N VAL A 102 -0.17 -8.13 10.53
CA VAL A 102 1.19 -8.61 10.83
C VAL A 102 2.22 -7.67 10.21
N ALA A 103 2.10 -7.38 8.91
CA ALA A 103 3.01 -6.48 8.21
C ALA A 103 3.04 -5.08 8.84
N LEU A 104 1.88 -4.53 9.21
CA LEU A 104 1.79 -3.25 9.92
C LEU A 104 2.52 -3.30 11.26
N CYS A 105 2.32 -4.36 12.04
CA CYS A 105 2.95 -4.49 13.35
C CYS A 105 4.47 -4.66 13.26
N GLU A 106 4.97 -5.43 12.29
CA GLU A 106 6.41 -5.56 12.03
C GLU A 106 7.06 -4.22 11.66
N GLN A 107 6.40 -3.44 10.81
CA GLN A 107 6.86 -2.09 10.47
C GLN A 107 6.87 -1.16 11.70
N LEU A 108 5.85 -1.20 12.54
CA LEU A 108 5.74 -0.35 13.73
C LEU A 108 6.73 -0.75 14.83
N CYS A 109 6.94 -2.05 15.03
CA CYS A 109 7.87 -2.56 16.04
C CYS A 109 9.32 -2.57 15.53
N ASN A 110 9.52 -2.43 14.21
CA ASN A 110 10.79 -2.57 13.51
C ASN A 110 11.50 -3.92 13.79
N GLU A 111 10.73 -4.98 13.94
CA GLU A 111 11.22 -6.34 14.18
C GLU A 111 10.20 -7.39 13.70
N PRO A 112 10.66 -8.59 13.28
CA PRO A 112 9.79 -9.66 12.84
C PRO A 112 8.95 -10.20 14.01
N ILE A 113 7.69 -10.55 13.74
CA ILE A 113 6.78 -11.11 14.74
C ILE A 113 6.87 -12.64 14.75
N SER A 114 7.00 -13.21 15.94
CA SER A 114 7.08 -14.66 16.10
C SER A 114 5.80 -15.37 15.62
N PRO A 115 5.90 -16.62 15.10
CA PRO A 115 4.74 -17.41 14.70
C PRO A 115 3.72 -17.62 15.83
N ARG A 116 4.20 -17.66 17.10
CA ARG A 116 3.33 -17.75 18.27
C ARG A 116 2.47 -16.50 18.41
N SER A 117 3.05 -15.32 18.27
CA SER A 117 2.31 -14.07 18.35
C SER A 117 1.40 -13.86 17.17
N VAL A 118 1.80 -14.27 15.96
CA VAL A 118 0.91 -14.31 14.77
C VAL A 118 -0.32 -15.16 15.05
N SER A 119 -0.17 -16.32 15.72
CA SER A 119 -1.31 -17.16 16.09
C SER A 119 -2.27 -16.46 17.06
N VAL A 120 -1.73 -15.73 18.05
CA VAL A 120 -2.54 -14.92 18.98
C VAL A 120 -3.26 -13.79 18.26
N MET A 121 -2.57 -13.12 17.34
CA MET A 121 -3.14 -12.06 16.52
C MET A 121 -4.30 -12.58 15.65
N ASN A 122 -4.14 -13.77 15.05
CA ASN A 122 -5.20 -14.41 14.28
C ASN A 122 -6.42 -14.76 15.14
N MET A 123 -6.21 -15.31 16.33
CA MET A 123 -7.30 -15.58 17.29
C MET A 123 -8.03 -14.29 17.67
N ALA A 124 -7.30 -13.19 17.87
CA ALA A 124 -7.90 -11.90 18.20
C ALA A 124 -8.74 -11.35 17.04
N ILE A 125 -8.28 -11.49 15.79
CA ILE A 125 -9.04 -11.11 14.59
C ILE A 125 -10.33 -11.93 14.50
N ASN A 126 -10.25 -13.26 14.60
CA ASN A 126 -11.43 -14.13 14.56
C ASN A 126 -12.46 -13.74 15.62
N LYS A 127 -12.00 -13.55 16.87
CA LYS A 127 -12.88 -13.14 17.97
C LYS A 127 -13.52 -11.76 17.74
N LEU A 128 -12.80 -10.85 17.09
CA LEU A 128 -13.30 -9.54 16.73
C LEU A 128 -14.47 -9.64 15.75
N TYR A 129 -14.37 -10.52 14.74
CA TYR A 129 -15.44 -10.77 13.78
C TYR A 129 -16.65 -11.50 14.38
N GLU A 130 -16.41 -12.44 15.29
CA GLU A 130 -17.48 -13.14 16.01
C GLU A 130 -18.34 -12.20 16.86
N GLN A 131 -17.73 -11.18 17.43
CA GLN A 131 -18.40 -10.24 18.34
C GLN A 131 -19.14 -9.11 17.62
N LYS A 132 -18.88 -8.86 16.34
CA LYS A 132 -19.39 -7.68 15.66
C LYS A 132 -20.11 -7.97 14.34
N ARG A 133 -21.23 -7.27 14.20
CA ARG A 133 -22.00 -7.21 12.95
C ARG A 133 -21.60 -6.02 12.06
N THR A 134 -20.68 -5.17 12.51
CA THR A 134 -20.20 -3.98 11.82
C THR A 134 -18.68 -4.02 11.71
N THR A 135 -18.13 -3.27 10.78
CA THR A 135 -16.70 -3.18 10.51
C THR A 135 -15.92 -2.84 11.80
N PRO A 136 -15.09 -3.76 12.30
CA PRO A 136 -14.35 -3.55 13.55
C PRO A 136 -13.21 -2.54 13.37
N SER A 137 -12.84 -1.88 14.48
CA SER A 137 -11.74 -0.91 14.51
C SER A 137 -10.49 -1.51 15.19
N MET A 138 -9.32 -0.93 14.92
CA MET A 138 -8.07 -1.33 15.58
C MET A 138 -8.14 -1.13 17.11
N CYS A 139 -8.80 -0.09 17.59
CA CYS A 139 -9.01 0.08 19.03
C CYS A 139 -9.75 -1.11 19.67
N GLU A 140 -10.66 -1.72 18.95
CA GLU A 140 -11.38 -2.91 19.38
C GLU A 140 -10.51 -4.15 19.26
N TYR A 141 -9.73 -4.28 18.20
CA TYR A 141 -8.71 -5.29 18.03
C TYR A 141 -7.69 -5.27 19.19
N LEU A 142 -7.16 -4.10 19.52
CA LEU A 142 -6.24 -3.91 20.63
C LEU A 142 -6.84 -4.33 21.99
N LYS A 143 -8.12 -4.07 22.21
CA LYS A 143 -8.79 -4.52 23.44
C LYS A 143 -8.81 -6.04 23.54
N ILE A 144 -9.06 -6.74 22.43
CA ILE A 144 -9.09 -8.21 22.41
C ILE A 144 -7.67 -8.76 22.51
N LEU A 145 -6.72 -8.20 21.76
CA LEU A 145 -5.31 -8.61 21.78
C LEU A 145 -4.70 -8.41 23.18
N GLY A 146 -5.03 -7.30 23.85
CA GLY A 146 -4.56 -6.97 25.19
C GLY A 146 -5.06 -7.90 26.30
N ILE A 147 -5.96 -8.84 26.02
CA ILE A 147 -6.35 -9.90 26.97
C ILE A 147 -5.19 -10.92 27.14
N SER A 148 -4.33 -11.07 26.13
CA SER A 148 -3.17 -11.98 26.16
C SER A 148 -1.92 -11.34 26.79
N ARG A 149 -2.08 -10.63 27.93
CA ARG A 149 -1.03 -9.84 28.58
C ARG A 149 0.17 -10.64 29.10
N ASP A 150 0.06 -11.96 29.17
CA ASP A 150 1.16 -12.84 29.64
C ASP A 150 2.23 -13.05 28.54
N ASN A 151 2.01 -12.54 27.31
CA ASN A 151 2.97 -12.58 26.23
C ASN A 151 3.69 -11.22 26.10
N PRO A 152 5.00 -11.12 26.41
CA PRO A 152 5.75 -9.87 26.34
C PRO A 152 5.77 -9.26 24.94
N GLU A 153 5.88 -10.09 23.89
CA GLU A 153 5.87 -9.64 22.50
C GLU A 153 4.51 -9.01 22.12
N ILE A 154 3.40 -9.62 22.55
CA ILE A 154 2.06 -9.05 22.35
C ILE A 154 1.91 -7.72 23.09
N ASN A 155 2.46 -7.60 24.29
CA ASN A 155 2.46 -6.32 25.01
C ASN A 155 3.24 -5.24 24.25
N HIS A 156 4.42 -5.59 23.74
CA HIS A 156 5.22 -4.67 22.91
C HIS A 156 4.46 -4.23 21.67
N ILE A 157 3.87 -5.16 20.91
CA ILE A 157 3.02 -4.86 19.75
C ILE A 157 1.88 -3.91 20.13
N CYS A 158 1.20 -4.17 21.23
CA CYS A 158 0.12 -3.30 21.71
C CYS A 158 0.60 -1.87 22.01
N GLU A 159 1.79 -1.73 22.61
CA GLU A 159 2.36 -0.40 22.90
C GLU A 159 2.79 0.31 21.60
N CYS A 160 3.42 -0.39 20.65
CA CYS A 160 3.76 0.16 19.35
C CYS A 160 2.51 0.68 18.60
N ILE A 161 1.45 -0.12 18.55
CA ILE A 161 0.20 0.32 17.93
C ILE A 161 -0.42 1.51 18.67
N LYS A 162 -0.42 1.52 20.01
CA LYS A 162 -0.97 2.63 20.81
C LYS A 162 -0.19 3.92 20.64
N SER A 163 1.14 3.86 20.49
CA SER A 163 1.98 5.07 20.31
C SER A 163 1.57 5.87 19.09
N VAL A 164 1.05 5.20 18.11
CA VAL A 164 0.61 5.74 16.84
C VAL A 164 -0.92 5.85 16.74
N CYS A 165 -1.73 5.09 17.52
CA CYS A 165 -3.19 5.22 17.64
C CYS A 165 -3.56 6.40 18.55
N ARG A 166 -3.72 7.59 17.97
CA ARG A 166 -4.23 8.74 18.73
C ARG A 166 -5.76 8.77 18.68
N PRO A 167 -6.46 8.79 19.84
CA PRO A 167 -7.92 8.82 19.89
C PRO A 167 -8.53 10.05 19.23
N ASP A 168 -7.77 11.13 19.17
CA ASP A 168 -8.12 12.44 18.63
C ASP A 168 -7.70 12.65 17.17
N ALA A 169 -7.02 11.67 16.56
CA ALA A 169 -6.63 11.74 15.18
C ALA A 169 -7.87 11.90 14.28
N LYS A 170 -7.86 12.90 13.41
CA LYS A 170 -8.96 13.12 12.46
C LYS A 170 -9.13 11.89 11.59
N LYS A 171 -10.33 11.33 11.59
CA LYS A 171 -10.70 10.22 10.74
C LYS A 171 -10.57 10.64 9.27
N VAL A 172 -9.52 10.22 8.61
CA VAL A 172 -9.38 10.43 7.18
C VAL A 172 -10.42 9.53 6.50
N SER A 173 -11.34 10.13 5.77
CA SER A 173 -12.35 9.35 5.04
C SER A 173 -11.66 8.50 3.97
N GLY A 174 -12.03 7.22 3.82
CA GLY A 174 -11.50 6.33 2.79
C GLY A 174 -11.53 6.94 1.37
N ILE A 175 -10.89 6.32 0.39
CA ILE A 175 -10.84 6.79 -1.00
C ILE A 175 -12.26 6.99 -1.53
N SER A 176 -12.52 8.15 -2.13
CA SER A 176 -13.83 8.42 -2.73
C SER A 176 -13.96 7.76 -4.09
N LEU A 177 -14.97 6.89 -4.26
CA LEU A 177 -15.33 6.30 -5.55
C LEU A 177 -15.72 7.33 -6.62
N LYS A 178 -16.08 8.55 -6.20
CA LYS A 178 -16.51 9.61 -7.11
C LYS A 178 -15.34 10.37 -7.74
N LYS A 179 -14.11 10.13 -7.29
CA LYS A 179 -12.93 10.85 -7.76
C LYS A 179 -12.07 9.95 -8.64
N LYS A 180 -11.65 10.50 -9.78
CA LYS A 180 -10.81 9.78 -10.75
C LYS A 180 -9.38 9.63 -10.29
N LEU A 181 -8.82 10.63 -9.60
CA LEU A 181 -7.46 10.60 -9.07
C LEU A 181 -7.49 10.81 -7.55
N ASN A 182 -6.78 9.95 -6.84
CA ASN A 182 -6.55 10.08 -5.41
C ASN A 182 -5.05 9.92 -5.13
N ILE A 183 -4.48 10.82 -4.34
CA ILE A 183 -3.06 10.82 -3.99
C ILE A 183 -2.93 10.66 -2.48
N TYR A 184 -2.23 9.60 -2.04
CA TYR A 184 -1.69 9.46 -0.70
C TYR A 184 -0.31 10.09 -0.69
N ASP A 185 -0.21 11.25 -0.10
CA ASP A 185 1.04 11.96 0.06
C ASP A 185 1.72 11.55 1.37
N LEU A 186 2.84 10.85 1.25
CA LEU A 186 3.63 10.35 2.38
C LEU A 186 4.94 11.12 2.57
N HIS A 187 5.20 12.21 1.83
CA HIS A 187 6.50 12.90 1.86
C HIS A 187 6.85 13.46 3.24
N ALA A 188 5.83 13.85 4.03
CA ALA A 188 6.02 14.38 5.38
C ALA A 188 6.09 13.29 6.46
N VAL A 189 5.90 12.02 6.10
CA VAL A 189 5.96 10.90 7.05
C VAL A 189 7.41 10.61 7.41
N SER A 190 7.70 10.39 8.70
CA SER A 190 9.05 10.03 9.16
C SER A 190 9.51 8.72 8.51
N GLN A 191 10.82 8.57 8.32
CA GLN A 191 11.37 7.32 7.75
C GLN A 191 11.05 6.09 8.61
N THR A 192 10.91 6.25 9.92
CA THR A 192 10.55 5.18 10.85
C THR A 192 9.10 4.72 10.68
N ASP A 193 8.21 5.63 10.28
CA ASP A 193 6.77 5.33 10.16
C ASP A 193 6.35 5.07 8.72
N LEU A 194 7.24 5.34 7.76
CA LEU A 194 6.92 5.28 6.33
C LEU A 194 6.46 3.90 5.89
N GLY A 195 7.11 2.83 6.36
CA GLY A 195 6.71 1.46 6.06
C GLY A 195 5.30 1.14 6.57
N ALA A 196 4.99 1.56 7.81
CA ALA A 196 3.66 1.37 8.40
C ALA A 196 2.58 2.17 7.65
N ALA A 197 2.87 3.43 7.30
CA ALA A 197 1.98 4.26 6.49
C ALA A 197 1.72 3.64 5.11
N TYR A 198 2.75 3.06 4.53
CA TYR A 198 2.66 2.40 3.24
C TYR A 198 1.75 1.15 3.28
N ILE A 199 1.97 0.25 4.28
CA ILE A 199 1.10 -0.93 4.51
C ILE A 199 -0.36 -0.49 4.66
N PHE A 200 -0.56 0.58 5.39
CA PHE A 200 -1.88 1.16 5.57
C PHE A 200 -2.52 1.57 4.23
N CYS A 201 -1.81 2.36 3.41
CA CYS A 201 -2.28 2.74 2.07
C CYS A 201 -2.61 1.50 1.22
N LEU A 202 -1.76 0.47 1.25
CA LEU A 202 -1.99 -0.76 0.50
C LEU A 202 -3.27 -1.49 0.95
N SER A 203 -3.57 -1.50 2.26
CA SER A 203 -4.81 -2.09 2.76
C SER A 203 -6.04 -1.36 2.22
N ASP A 204 -6.05 -0.02 2.29
CA ASP A 204 -7.17 0.80 1.78
C ASP A 204 -7.30 0.67 0.25
N ILE A 205 -6.18 0.67 -0.47
CA ILE A 205 -6.13 0.47 -1.92
C ILE A 205 -6.72 -0.90 -2.30
N PHE A 206 -6.35 -1.95 -1.58
CA PHE A 206 -6.84 -3.30 -1.89
C PHE A 206 -8.35 -3.41 -1.68
N HIS A 207 -8.88 -2.85 -0.57
CA HIS A 207 -10.33 -2.75 -0.37
C HIS A 207 -11.01 -1.95 -1.46
N GLN A 208 -10.39 -0.87 -1.94
CA GLN A 208 -10.94 -0.05 -3.01
C GLN A 208 -10.98 -0.80 -4.35
N ILE A 209 -9.92 -1.57 -4.68
CA ILE A 209 -9.89 -2.44 -5.84
C ILE A 209 -11.08 -3.43 -5.81
N GLN A 210 -11.30 -4.06 -4.65
CA GLN A 210 -12.42 -5.00 -4.46
C GLN A 210 -13.79 -4.33 -4.61
N LYS A 211 -13.97 -3.10 -4.11
CA LYS A 211 -15.20 -2.31 -4.26
C LYS A 211 -15.45 -1.85 -5.69
N ASN A 212 -14.40 -1.53 -6.42
CA ASN A 212 -14.47 -1.05 -7.80
C ASN A 212 -14.88 -2.17 -8.77
N TYR A 213 -14.38 -3.38 -8.55
CA TYR A 213 -14.56 -4.50 -9.45
C TYR A 213 -16.03 -4.81 -9.79
N PRO A 214 -16.95 -5.00 -8.83
CA PRO A 214 -18.35 -5.28 -9.14
C PRO A 214 -19.07 -4.11 -9.82
N ASN A 215 -18.53 -2.88 -9.71
CA ASN A 215 -19.07 -1.70 -10.37
C ASN A 215 -18.50 -1.49 -11.78
N GLY A 216 -17.65 -2.40 -12.27
CA GLY A 216 -16.99 -2.31 -13.56
C GLY A 216 -15.97 -1.17 -13.65
N ILE A 217 -15.50 -0.66 -12.51
CA ILE A 217 -14.50 0.39 -12.43
C ILE A 217 -13.11 -0.24 -12.46
N ARG A 218 -12.29 0.20 -13.41
CA ARG A 218 -10.88 -0.17 -13.47
C ARG A 218 -10.07 0.65 -12.48
N THR A 219 -9.21 -0.01 -11.72
CA THR A 219 -8.32 0.67 -10.76
C THR A 219 -6.88 0.62 -11.24
N CYS A 220 -6.27 1.81 -11.43
CA CYS A 220 -4.85 1.94 -11.77
C CYS A 220 -4.14 2.50 -10.54
N VAL A 221 -3.17 1.76 -10.01
CA VAL A 221 -2.43 2.13 -8.80
C VAL A 221 -0.99 2.45 -9.16
N TYR A 222 -0.48 3.56 -8.67
CA TYR A 222 0.90 3.95 -8.79
C TYR A 222 1.53 4.02 -7.40
N LEU A 223 2.58 3.25 -7.17
CA LEU A 223 3.29 3.10 -5.91
C LEU A 223 4.72 3.61 -6.07
N ASN A 224 5.01 4.82 -5.57
CA ASN A 224 6.35 5.38 -5.56
C ASN A 224 7.12 4.90 -4.32
N GLY A 225 8.41 4.61 -4.47
CA GLY A 225 9.28 4.26 -3.34
C GLY A 225 8.97 2.92 -2.69
N VAL A 226 8.54 1.91 -3.46
CA VAL A 226 8.13 0.58 -2.97
C VAL A 226 9.21 -0.12 -2.14
N GLN A 227 10.50 0.16 -2.37
CA GLN A 227 11.60 -0.42 -1.59
C GLN A 227 11.48 -0.11 -0.07
N ASN A 228 10.87 1.01 0.30
CA ASN A 228 10.67 1.38 1.71
C ASN A 228 9.70 0.43 2.44
N LEU A 229 8.85 -0.26 1.70
CA LEU A 229 7.92 -1.25 2.21
C LEU A 229 8.59 -2.60 2.52
N LEU A 230 9.64 -2.96 1.75
CA LEU A 230 10.14 -4.33 1.66
C LEU A 230 11.21 -4.67 2.69
N SER A 231 11.14 -4.06 3.88
CA SER A 231 12.05 -4.33 5.01
C SER A 231 11.75 -5.66 5.73
N PHE A 232 10.52 -6.19 5.56
CA PHE A 232 10.05 -7.42 6.20
C PHE A 232 9.39 -8.35 5.19
N GLU A 233 9.49 -9.66 5.42
CA GLU A 233 8.91 -10.71 4.57
C GLU A 233 7.38 -10.56 4.47
N SER A 234 6.71 -10.28 5.59
CA SER A 234 5.26 -10.09 5.60
C SER A 234 4.79 -8.92 4.75
N SER A 235 5.56 -7.83 4.72
CA SER A 235 5.28 -6.67 3.87
C SER A 235 5.45 -7.01 2.38
N ALA A 236 6.47 -7.80 2.06
CA ALA A 236 6.68 -8.30 0.71
C ALA A 236 5.53 -9.23 0.28
N ASP A 237 5.08 -10.11 1.16
CA ASP A 237 3.93 -11.00 0.91
C ASP A 237 2.63 -10.23 0.66
N VAL A 238 2.41 -9.13 1.38
CA VAL A 238 1.28 -8.23 1.14
C VAL A 238 1.35 -7.65 -0.27
N LEU A 239 2.49 -7.08 -0.67
CA LEU A 239 2.67 -6.50 -2.00
C LEU A 239 2.48 -7.55 -3.09
N VAL A 240 3.18 -8.69 -3.00
CA VAL A 240 3.09 -9.78 -3.97
C VAL A 240 1.66 -10.32 -4.05
N GLY A 241 0.97 -10.44 -2.92
CA GLY A 241 -0.42 -10.85 -2.85
C GLY A 241 -1.36 -9.88 -3.59
N ILE A 242 -1.13 -8.58 -3.48
CA ILE A 242 -1.89 -7.56 -4.21
C ILE A 242 -1.58 -7.62 -5.71
N LEU A 243 -0.30 -7.69 -6.10
CA LEU A 243 0.14 -7.77 -7.49
C LEU A 243 -0.50 -8.98 -8.21
N LYS A 244 -0.49 -10.16 -7.58
CA LYS A 244 -1.10 -11.38 -8.13
C LYS A 244 -2.61 -11.26 -8.30
N ARG A 245 -3.28 -10.53 -7.43
CA ARG A 245 -4.75 -10.36 -7.44
C ARG A 245 -5.22 -9.16 -8.24
N ALA A 246 -4.35 -8.23 -8.61
CA ALA A 246 -4.74 -7.01 -9.31
C ALA A 246 -5.51 -7.30 -10.61
N ARG A 247 -4.96 -8.13 -11.49
CA ARG A 247 -5.55 -8.44 -12.79
C ARG A 247 -6.95 -9.06 -12.72
N PRO A 248 -7.22 -10.11 -11.90
CA PRO A 248 -8.57 -10.64 -11.71
C PRO A 248 -9.60 -9.60 -11.24
N PHE A 249 -9.18 -8.59 -10.50
CA PHE A 249 -10.04 -7.50 -10.02
C PHE A 249 -10.05 -6.28 -10.96
N ASN A 250 -9.68 -6.44 -12.24
CA ASN A 250 -9.62 -5.34 -13.21
C ASN A 250 -8.74 -4.17 -12.73
N ALA A 251 -7.64 -4.48 -12.07
CA ALA A 251 -6.67 -3.50 -11.60
C ALA A 251 -5.30 -3.71 -12.24
N CYS A 252 -4.50 -2.65 -12.27
CA CYS A 252 -3.09 -2.69 -12.65
C CYS A 252 -2.27 -1.85 -11.68
N ILE A 253 -1.06 -2.32 -11.38
CA ILE A 253 -0.19 -1.72 -10.38
C ILE A 253 1.15 -1.37 -11.01
N TYR A 254 1.57 -0.13 -10.79
CA TYR A 254 2.85 0.44 -11.16
C TYR A 254 3.67 0.59 -9.90
N CYS A 255 4.81 -0.06 -9.85
CA CYS A 255 5.76 0.06 -8.75
C CYS A 255 6.97 0.83 -9.24
N GLU A 256 7.29 1.93 -8.59
CA GLU A 256 8.53 2.66 -8.80
C GLU A 256 9.51 2.35 -7.68
N VAL A 257 10.75 2.09 -8.06
CA VAL A 257 11.87 1.83 -7.16
C VAL A 257 13.07 2.68 -7.56
N ARG A 258 13.87 3.10 -6.58
CA ARG A 258 15.03 3.95 -6.84
C ARG A 258 16.10 3.22 -7.65
N ASN A 259 16.33 1.96 -7.34
CA ASN A 259 17.26 1.18 -8.12
C ASN A 259 16.91 -0.31 -8.10
N MET A 260 17.27 -1.00 -9.17
CA MET A 260 16.90 -2.39 -9.36
C MET A 260 17.68 -3.33 -8.41
N SER A 261 18.96 -3.07 -8.17
CA SER A 261 19.79 -3.95 -7.33
C SER A 261 19.32 -3.91 -5.88
N ASP A 262 18.98 -2.74 -5.36
CA ASP A 262 18.43 -2.61 -4.01
C ASP A 262 17.09 -3.32 -3.91
N TYR A 263 16.23 -3.16 -4.91
CA TYR A 263 14.95 -3.85 -4.96
C TYR A 263 15.10 -5.37 -4.96
N MET A 264 15.98 -5.91 -5.80
CA MET A 264 16.25 -7.36 -5.85
C MET A 264 16.85 -7.91 -4.56
N GLY A 265 17.59 -7.08 -3.79
CA GLY A 265 18.13 -7.42 -2.48
C GLY A 265 17.11 -7.39 -1.34
N THR A 266 15.88 -6.92 -1.56
CA THR A 266 14.82 -6.88 -0.54
C THR A 266 14.06 -8.20 -0.42
N TYR A 267 13.32 -8.34 0.69
CA TYR A 267 12.33 -9.43 0.79
C TYR A 267 11.33 -9.34 -0.37
N GLY A 268 11.13 -10.44 -1.06
CA GLY A 268 10.15 -10.53 -2.15
C GLY A 268 10.51 -9.79 -3.44
N GLY A 269 11.67 -9.11 -3.54
CA GLY A 269 12.12 -8.45 -4.77
C GLY A 269 12.12 -9.42 -5.95
N GLU A 270 12.85 -10.54 -5.84
CA GLU A 270 12.87 -11.59 -6.88
C GLU A 270 11.48 -12.21 -7.13
N SER A 271 10.75 -12.55 -6.07
CA SER A 271 9.46 -13.23 -6.19
C SER A 271 8.37 -12.34 -6.80
N SER A 272 8.49 -11.03 -6.68
CA SER A 272 7.56 -10.08 -7.28
C SER A 272 7.82 -9.84 -8.77
N MET A 273 9.04 -10.08 -9.26
CA MET A 273 9.39 -9.85 -10.67
C MET A 273 8.46 -10.60 -11.64
N CYS A 274 8.06 -11.82 -11.30
CA CYS A 274 7.12 -12.58 -12.13
C CYS A 274 5.70 -11.98 -12.19
N CYS A 275 5.38 -11.00 -11.32
CA CYS A 275 4.10 -10.31 -11.30
C CYS A 275 4.05 -9.10 -12.25
N PHE A 276 5.21 -8.66 -12.77
CA PHE A 276 5.30 -7.54 -13.69
C PHE A 276 5.36 -8.02 -15.13
N SER A 277 4.54 -7.41 -15.98
CA SER A 277 4.52 -7.69 -17.43
C SER A 277 5.36 -6.68 -18.22
N ASN A 278 5.69 -5.54 -17.61
CA ASN A 278 6.51 -4.49 -18.22
C ASN A 278 7.54 -4.00 -17.19
N ILE A 279 8.72 -3.67 -17.69
CA ILE A 279 9.79 -3.07 -16.90
C ILE A 279 10.28 -1.83 -17.65
N PHE A 280 10.34 -0.70 -16.96
CA PHE A 280 10.79 0.57 -17.52
C PHE A 280 11.94 1.14 -16.68
N GLU A 281 12.89 1.71 -17.38
CA GLU A 281 13.97 2.51 -16.79
C GLU A 281 13.54 3.98 -16.76
N LEU A 282 13.60 4.60 -15.56
CA LEU A 282 13.30 6.02 -15.38
C LEU A 282 14.60 6.81 -15.56
N THR A 283 14.63 7.68 -16.55
CA THR A 283 15.74 8.60 -16.76
C THR A 283 15.42 9.96 -16.14
N LYS A 284 16.31 10.45 -15.28
CA LYS A 284 16.27 11.83 -14.77
C LYS A 284 17.03 12.71 -15.76
N ASN A 285 16.32 13.59 -16.47
CA ASN A 285 16.92 14.66 -17.26
C ASN A 285 17.27 15.84 -16.37
#